data_9dc64b661931544fc635dfe29b48b878
#
_entry.id   9dc64b661931544fc635dfe29b48b878
#
_cell.length_a   1.000
_cell.length_b   1.000
_cell.length_c   1.000
_cell.angle_alpha   90.00
_cell.angle_beta   90.00
_cell.angle_gamma   90.00
#
_symmetry.space_group_name_H-M   'P 1'
#
loop_
_entity.id
_entity.type
_entity.pdbx_description
1 polymer ?
#
loop_
_entity_poly.entity_id
_entity_poly.type
_entity_poly.pdbx_seq_one_letter_code
_entity_poly.pdbx_strand_id
1 'polypeptide(L)'
;MLAHVQEGGKVGKPHSHGASWAIYGTARGVTEMTEWRRVNPASEETVVLEKARQYALGPGQTQAYSSGLIHSTAHPQKAWVIRITGTDLDAIPRYRFRAKTDKIVEAV
;
A
#
# COMPACT_ATOMS: atom_id res chain seq x y z
N MET A 1 -1.04 1.59 -16.65
CA MET A 1 -0.50 2.74 -15.88
C MET A 1 -1.63 3.66 -15.47
N LEU A 2 -1.60 4.12 -14.25
CA LEU A 2 -2.61 5.03 -13.71
C LEU A 2 -1.91 6.21 -13.04
N ALA A 3 -2.30 7.43 -13.42
CA ALA A 3 -1.83 8.66 -12.79
C ALA A 3 -3.01 9.34 -12.11
N HIS A 4 -2.83 9.78 -10.87
CA HIS A 4 -3.90 10.47 -10.16
C HIS A 4 -3.37 11.47 -9.14
N VAL A 5 -4.24 12.41 -8.76
CA VAL A 5 -3.97 13.39 -7.73
C VAL A 5 -4.58 12.91 -6.42
N GLN A 6 -3.78 12.82 -5.37
CA GLN A 6 -4.22 12.49 -4.03
C GLN A 6 -4.39 13.77 -3.21
N GLU A 7 -5.57 13.95 -2.64
CA GLU A 7 -5.81 15.06 -1.74
C GLU A 7 -5.07 14.86 -0.42
N GLY A 8 -4.63 15.94 0.22
CA GLY A 8 -3.91 15.87 1.47
C GLY A 8 -4.77 15.40 2.64
N GLY A 9 -4.12 14.89 3.68
CA GLY A 9 -4.74 14.43 4.91
C GLY A 9 -5.34 13.04 4.85
N LYS A 10 -5.15 12.29 3.76
CA LYS A 10 -5.68 10.94 3.59
C LYS A 10 -4.68 9.88 4.02
N VAL A 11 -5.19 8.87 4.72
CA VAL A 11 -4.44 7.67 5.09
C VAL A 11 -5.19 6.47 4.52
N GLY A 12 -4.54 5.74 3.63
CA GLY A 12 -5.11 4.54 3.04
C GLY A 12 -5.04 3.33 3.96
N LYS A 13 -5.91 2.36 3.73
CA LYS A 13 -5.88 1.08 4.46
C LYS A 13 -4.77 0.19 3.90
N PRO A 14 -4.14 -0.65 4.74
CA PRO A 14 -3.25 -1.69 4.25
C PRO A 14 -3.97 -2.60 3.26
N HIS A 15 -3.30 -2.91 2.15
CA HIS A 15 -3.86 -3.76 1.11
C HIS A 15 -2.74 -4.44 0.32
N SER A 16 -3.11 -5.48 -0.41
CA SER A 16 -2.23 -6.13 -1.37
C SER A 16 -2.82 -5.98 -2.77
N HIS A 17 -1.97 -6.16 -3.78
CA HIS A 17 -2.40 -6.20 -5.18
C HIS A 17 -2.60 -7.63 -5.66
N GLY A 18 -2.75 -8.59 -4.73
CA GLY A 18 -2.93 -9.99 -5.04
C GLY A 18 -1.75 -10.55 -5.83
N ALA A 19 -2.00 -11.14 -6.99
CA ALA A 19 -0.96 -11.74 -7.83
C ALA A 19 -0.22 -10.72 -8.70
N SER A 20 -0.56 -9.44 -8.66
CA SER A 20 0.12 -8.41 -9.46
C SER A 20 1.26 -7.75 -8.70
N TRP A 21 2.32 -7.42 -9.42
CA TRP A 21 3.33 -6.49 -8.94
C TRP A 21 2.87 -5.05 -9.19
N ALA A 22 3.45 -4.10 -8.48
CA ALA A 22 3.14 -2.68 -8.63
C ALA A 22 4.40 -1.82 -8.52
N ILE A 23 4.41 -0.70 -9.23
CA ILE A 23 5.44 0.33 -9.09
C ILE A 23 4.71 1.64 -8.78
N TYR A 24 5.16 2.32 -7.73
CA TYR A 24 4.64 3.63 -7.34
C TYR A 24 5.70 4.68 -7.55
N GLY A 25 5.29 5.82 -8.09
CA GLY A 25 6.15 6.99 -8.22
C GLY A 25 5.42 8.24 -7.75
N THR A 26 6.16 9.19 -7.19
CA THR A 26 5.64 10.49 -6.78
C THR A 26 6.21 11.54 -7.74
N ALA A 27 5.33 12.27 -8.40
CA ALA A 27 5.72 13.36 -9.30
C ALA A 27 5.77 14.70 -8.57
N ARG A 28 4.83 14.92 -7.63
CA ARG A 28 4.75 16.13 -6.79
C ARG A 28 4.27 15.75 -5.40
N GLY A 29 4.75 16.45 -4.39
CA GLY A 29 4.40 16.18 -3.00
C GLY A 29 5.16 15.00 -2.43
N VAL A 30 4.61 14.38 -1.40
CA VAL A 30 5.23 13.26 -0.69
C VAL A 30 4.18 12.17 -0.49
N THR A 31 4.59 10.93 -0.74
CA THR A 31 3.81 9.74 -0.39
C THR A 31 4.51 9.03 0.76
N GLU A 32 3.85 8.91 1.89
CA GLU A 32 4.35 8.09 3.01
C GLU A 32 3.91 6.65 2.78
N MET A 33 4.88 5.74 2.77
CA MET A 33 4.65 4.32 2.52
C MET A 33 4.88 3.51 3.78
N THR A 34 3.98 2.56 4.03
CA THR A 34 4.17 1.56 5.09
C THR A 34 4.04 0.18 4.47
N GLU A 35 5.04 -0.67 4.70
CA GLU A 35 4.99 -2.09 4.35
C GLU A 35 4.62 -2.87 5.60
N TRP A 36 3.74 -3.85 5.44
CA TRP A 36 3.19 -4.65 6.53
C TRP A 36 3.59 -6.10 6.36
N ARG A 37 3.77 -6.79 7.48
CA ARG A 37 4.15 -8.20 7.52
C ARG A 37 3.14 -8.99 8.34
N ARG A 38 2.71 -10.15 7.84
CA ARG A 38 1.87 -11.06 8.61
C ARG A 38 2.68 -11.70 9.73
N VAL A 39 2.13 -11.69 10.95
CA VAL A 39 2.81 -12.22 12.14
C VAL A 39 2.11 -13.41 12.78
N ASN A 40 0.91 -13.78 12.31
CA ASN A 40 0.22 -14.96 12.79
C ASN A 40 0.29 -16.11 11.76
N PRO A 41 0.05 -17.38 12.17
CA PRO A 41 0.09 -18.50 11.24
C PRO A 41 -0.89 -18.37 10.08
N ALA A 42 -0.48 -18.82 8.90
CA ALA A 42 -1.32 -18.78 7.70
C ALA A 42 -2.57 -19.67 7.80
N SER A 43 -2.58 -20.63 8.75
CA SER A 43 -3.73 -21.49 9.01
C SER A 43 -4.87 -20.79 9.73
N GLU A 44 -4.63 -19.62 10.33
CA GLU A 44 -5.67 -18.84 10.98
C GLU A 44 -6.47 -18.03 9.96
N GLU A 45 -7.77 -17.91 10.17
CA GLU A 45 -8.64 -17.15 9.27
C GLU A 45 -8.37 -15.64 9.36
N THR A 46 -8.15 -15.13 10.57
CA THR A 46 -7.85 -13.73 10.78
C THR A 46 -6.38 -13.46 10.47
N VAL A 47 -6.12 -12.45 9.66
CA VAL A 47 -4.76 -12.00 9.34
C VAL A 47 -4.36 -10.91 10.32
N VAL A 48 -3.25 -11.13 11.01
CA VAL A 48 -2.67 -10.13 11.91
C VAL A 48 -1.38 -9.61 11.30
N LEU A 49 -1.29 -8.30 11.16
CA LEU A 49 -0.15 -7.63 10.52
C LEU A 49 0.53 -6.69 11.51
N GLU A 50 1.83 -6.51 11.32
CA GLU A 50 2.58 -5.45 11.97
C GLU A 50 3.37 -4.64 10.96
N LYS A 51 3.73 -3.42 11.31
CA LYS A 51 4.58 -2.56 10.46
C LYS A 51 5.96 -3.19 10.33
N ALA A 52 6.39 -3.42 9.10
CA ALA A 52 7.71 -3.95 8.80
C ALA A 52 8.68 -2.82 8.44
N ARG A 53 8.19 -1.79 7.73
CA ARG A 53 9.03 -0.72 7.23
C ARG A 53 8.18 0.50 6.90
N GLN A 54 8.71 1.71 7.18
CA GLN A 54 8.10 2.98 6.78
C GLN A 54 9.14 3.85 6.10
N TYR A 55 8.72 4.55 5.05
CA TYR A 55 9.58 5.49 4.32
C TYR A 55 8.71 6.46 3.52
N ALA A 56 9.33 7.49 2.98
CA ALA A 56 8.65 8.48 2.16
C ALA A 56 9.20 8.49 0.75
N LEU A 57 8.32 8.67 -0.24
CA LEU A 57 8.67 8.91 -1.63
C LEU A 57 8.43 10.38 -1.93
N GLY A 58 9.51 11.12 -2.21
CA GLY A 58 9.45 12.49 -2.68
C GLY A 58 9.39 12.57 -4.21
N PRO A 59 9.38 13.79 -4.77
CA PRO A 59 9.30 13.97 -6.22
C PRO A 59 10.44 13.26 -6.96
N GLY A 60 10.09 12.52 -8.00
CA GLY A 60 11.02 11.74 -8.81
C GLY A 60 11.43 10.40 -8.22
N GLN A 61 10.97 10.05 -7.02
CA GLN A 61 11.29 8.77 -6.39
C GLN A 61 10.25 7.71 -6.73
N THR A 62 10.70 6.47 -6.87
CA THR A 62 9.85 5.32 -7.18
C THR A 62 10.18 4.15 -6.27
N GLN A 63 9.22 3.24 -6.10
CA GLN A 63 9.39 2.01 -5.36
C GLN A 63 8.60 0.90 -6.04
N ALA A 64 9.24 -0.25 -6.23
CA ALA A 64 8.61 -1.44 -6.77
C ALA A 64 8.17 -2.37 -5.64
N TYR A 65 7.01 -2.99 -5.83
CA TYR A 65 6.44 -3.96 -4.89
C TYR A 65 6.19 -5.28 -5.60
N SER A 66 6.71 -6.36 -5.04
CA SER A 66 6.44 -7.70 -5.55
C SER A 66 4.97 -8.09 -5.31
N SER A 67 4.50 -9.09 -6.05
CA SER A 67 3.13 -9.58 -5.88
C SER A 67 2.92 -10.09 -4.46
N GLY A 68 1.75 -9.80 -3.91
CA GLY A 68 1.37 -10.20 -2.56
C GLY A 68 1.88 -9.32 -1.43
N LEU A 69 2.77 -8.36 -1.72
CA LEU A 69 3.26 -7.44 -0.68
C LEU A 69 2.13 -6.57 -0.15
N ILE A 70 2.02 -6.47 1.15
CA ILE A 70 1.00 -5.66 1.82
C ILE A 70 1.58 -4.30 2.15
N HIS A 71 0.91 -3.25 1.70
CA HIS A 71 1.36 -1.89 1.95
C HIS A 71 0.19 -0.94 2.15
N SER A 72 0.48 0.22 2.69
CA SER A 72 -0.47 1.33 2.78
C SER A 72 0.23 2.64 2.46
N THR A 73 -0.55 3.61 2.01
CA THR A 73 -0.04 4.93 1.65
C THR A 73 -0.73 6.00 2.48
N ALA A 74 -0.01 7.07 2.77
CA ALA A 74 -0.56 8.27 3.38
C ALA A 74 -0.02 9.50 2.66
N HIS A 75 -0.87 10.49 2.51
CA HIS A 75 -0.51 11.75 1.86
C HIS A 75 -0.83 12.88 2.82
N PRO A 76 0.17 13.41 3.56
CA PRO A 76 -0.07 14.52 4.49
C PRO A 76 -0.51 15.80 3.76
N GLN A 77 -0.07 15.95 2.51
CA GLN A 77 -0.44 17.07 1.64
C GLN A 77 -0.81 16.54 0.26
N LYS A 78 -1.38 17.40 -0.59
CA LYS A 78 -1.74 17.04 -1.95
C LYS A 78 -0.51 16.51 -2.70
N ALA A 79 -0.66 15.38 -3.37
CA ALA A 79 0.42 14.72 -4.11
C ALA A 79 -0.05 14.25 -5.48
N TRP A 80 0.87 14.23 -6.43
CA TRP A 80 0.66 13.66 -7.76
C TRP A 80 1.43 12.37 -7.84
N VAL A 81 0.72 11.26 -8.06
CA VAL A 81 1.29 9.91 -8.02
C VAL A 81 1.00 9.15 -9.30
N ILE A 82 1.91 8.24 -9.62
CA ILE A 82 1.80 7.33 -10.77
C ILE A 82 1.89 5.91 -10.23
N ARG A 83 1.00 5.04 -10.71
CA ARG A 83 1.02 3.61 -10.37
C ARG A 83 1.04 2.79 -11.65
N ILE A 84 1.96 1.84 -11.71
CA ILE A 84 2.03 0.86 -12.78
C ILE A 84 1.86 -0.52 -12.18
N THR A 85 0.95 -1.31 -12.71
CA THR A 85 0.71 -2.69 -12.26
C THR A 85 0.85 -3.66 -13.43
N GLY A 86 1.23 -4.91 -13.12
CA GLY A 86 1.39 -5.93 -14.14
C GLY A 86 0.07 -6.49 -14.65
N THR A 87 -1.02 -6.30 -13.90
CA THR A 87 -2.35 -6.81 -14.23
C THR A 87 -3.37 -5.74 -13.89
N ASP A 88 -4.50 -5.74 -14.57
CA ASP A 88 -5.65 -4.92 -14.19
C ASP A 88 -6.14 -5.35 -12.80
N LEU A 89 -6.03 -4.47 -11.82
CA LEU A 89 -6.39 -4.77 -10.44
C LEU A 89 -7.89 -5.03 -10.25
N ASP A 90 -8.74 -4.54 -11.15
CA ASP A 90 -10.17 -4.80 -11.10
C ASP A 90 -10.50 -6.23 -11.55
N ALA A 91 -9.58 -6.90 -12.23
CA ALA A 91 -9.76 -8.25 -12.76
C ALA A 91 -9.22 -9.35 -11.84
N ILE A 92 -8.57 -9.01 -10.73
CA ILE A 92 -7.98 -9.98 -9.80
C ILE A 92 -8.42 -9.73 -8.37
N PRO A 93 -8.45 -10.78 -7.51
CA PRO A 93 -8.75 -10.60 -6.09
C PRO A 93 -7.68 -9.76 -5.40
N ARG A 94 -8.13 -8.85 -4.54
CA ARG A 94 -7.27 -8.04 -3.69
C ARG A 94 -7.76 -8.13 -2.25
N TYR A 95 -6.84 -7.93 -1.31
CA TYR A 95 -7.13 -7.99 0.11
C TYR A 95 -6.93 -6.62 0.74
N ARG A 96 -7.87 -6.22 1.60
CA ARG A 96 -7.79 -5.00 2.41
C ARG A 96 -7.83 -5.36 3.87
N PHE A 97 -7.23 -4.53 4.70
CA PHE A 97 -7.07 -4.80 6.12
C PHE A 97 -7.51 -3.59 6.93
N ARG A 98 -8.02 -3.84 8.13
CA ARG A 98 -8.42 -2.79 9.07
C ARG A 98 -7.35 -2.66 10.13
N ALA A 99 -6.83 -1.43 10.34
CA ALA A 99 -5.89 -1.17 11.41
C ALA A 99 -6.61 -1.17 12.76
N LYS A 100 -6.10 -1.94 13.73
CA LYS A 100 -6.56 -1.93 15.13
C LYS A 100 -5.73 -0.98 15.97
N THR A 101 -4.42 -0.98 15.73
CA THR A 101 -3.44 -0.11 16.39
C THR A 101 -2.42 0.31 15.33
N ASP A 102 -1.47 1.17 15.71
CA ASP A 102 -0.39 1.55 14.81
C ASP A 102 0.51 0.39 14.38
N LYS A 103 0.42 -0.75 15.06
CA LYS A 103 1.29 -1.90 14.81
C LYS A 103 0.55 -3.13 14.29
N ILE A 104 -0.74 -3.26 14.58
CA ILE A 104 -1.52 -4.46 14.29
C ILE A 104 -2.73 -4.10 13.44
N VAL A 105 -2.95 -4.87 12.38
CA VAL A 105 -4.11 -4.73 11.50
C VAL A 105 -4.77 -6.08 11.28
N GLU A 106 -6.06 -6.07 10.94
CA GLU A 106 -6.84 -7.27 10.65
C GLU A 106 -7.37 -7.24 9.23
N ALA A 107 -7.66 -8.43 8.69
CA ALA A 107 -8.40 -8.56 7.43
C ALA A 107 -9.80 -7.96 7.57
N VAL A 108 -10.25 -7.26 6.56
CA VAL A 108 -11.56 -6.60 6.51
C VAL A 108 -12.54 -7.45 5.72
#